data_ed2515df70ddfaf851043653cbee2019
#
_entry.id   ed2515df70ddfaf851043653cbee2019
#
_cell.length_a   1.000
_cell.length_b   1.000
_cell.length_c   1.000
_cell.angle_alpha   90.00
_cell.angle_beta   90.00
_cell.angle_gamma   90.00
#
_symmetry.space_group_name_H-M   'P 1'
#
loop_
_entity.id
_entity.type
_entity.pdbx_description
1 polymer ?
#
loop_
_entity_poly.entity_id
_entity_poly.type
_entity_poly.pdbx_seq_one_letter_code
_entity_poly.pdbx_strand_id
1 'polypeptide(L)'
;MNLAKSMYADVLVLSPEGRLDHDNCAAFHTALERYLEEPASSVARGVVFDLGSLEYVSSAGLRCFMLAAKQARAHGGKILIAAMQPVVAEIFEISRFSMILDAFPTVRAALESFSPESARAYDRT
;
A
#
# COMPACT_ATOMS: atom_id res chain seq x y z
N MET A 1 14.80 3.55 -2.59
CA MET A 1 13.46 3.72 -3.16
C MET A 1 12.71 4.83 -2.43
N ASN A 2 12.05 5.69 -3.18
CA ASN A 2 11.23 6.74 -2.60
C ASN A 2 9.89 6.18 -2.15
N LEU A 3 9.59 6.33 -0.87
CA LEU A 3 8.35 5.86 -0.28
C LEU A 3 7.76 6.97 0.57
N ALA A 4 6.85 7.73 -0.01
CA ALA A 4 6.17 8.81 0.70
C ALA A 4 5.16 8.24 1.69
N LYS A 5 4.99 8.92 2.81
CA LYS A 5 4.13 8.49 3.91
C LYS A 5 3.15 9.59 4.30
N SER A 6 1.91 9.21 4.53
CA SER A 6 0.88 10.11 5.09
C SER A 6 -0.02 9.32 6.03
N MET A 7 -0.59 10.01 7.02
CA MET A 7 -1.58 9.40 7.92
C MET A 7 -2.90 10.14 7.79
N TYR A 8 -3.97 9.37 7.71
CA TYR A 8 -5.33 9.90 7.67
C TYR A 8 -6.15 9.18 8.74
N ALA A 9 -6.41 9.86 9.85
CA ALA A 9 -6.96 9.24 11.05
C ALA A 9 -6.01 8.11 11.50
N ASP A 10 -6.48 6.88 11.54
CA ASP A 10 -5.68 5.72 11.95
C ASP A 10 -5.23 4.86 10.76
N VAL A 11 -5.23 5.41 9.54
CA VAL A 11 -4.83 4.68 8.34
C VAL A 11 -3.56 5.29 7.76
N LEU A 12 -2.57 4.44 7.54
CA LEU A 12 -1.30 4.82 6.94
C LEU A 12 -1.38 4.69 5.42
N VAL A 13 -0.99 5.73 4.69
CA VAL A 13 -0.89 5.71 3.23
C VAL A 13 0.57 5.76 2.84
N LEU A 14 1.01 4.77 2.08
CA LEU A 14 2.37 4.67 1.57
C LEU A 14 2.34 4.74 0.05
N SER A 15 3.18 5.60 -0.52
CA SER A 15 3.18 5.88 -1.96
C SER A 15 4.56 5.58 -2.55
N PRO A 16 4.80 4.35 -3.02
CA PRO A 16 6.04 4.04 -3.72
C PRO A 16 6.06 4.69 -5.10
N GLU A 17 7.23 5.15 -5.53
CA GLU A 17 7.40 5.84 -6.80
C GLU A 17 8.31 5.05 -7.74
N GLY A 18 8.05 5.17 -9.04
CA GLY A 18 8.88 4.61 -10.09
C GLY A 18 8.61 3.14 -10.33
N ARG A 19 9.60 2.31 -10.10
CA ARG A 19 9.54 0.88 -10.39
C ARG A 19 9.78 0.08 -9.13
N LEU A 20 9.05 -1.01 -8.98
CA LEU A 20 9.30 -1.96 -7.91
C LEU A 20 9.73 -3.28 -8.55
N ASP A 21 10.99 -3.63 -8.39
CA ASP A 21 11.59 -4.79 -9.03
C ASP A 21 12.59 -5.47 -8.09
N HIS A 22 13.33 -6.44 -8.64
CA HIS A 22 14.32 -7.19 -7.89
C HIS A 22 15.36 -6.29 -7.21
N ASP A 23 15.76 -5.20 -7.87
CA ASP A 23 16.85 -4.35 -7.38
C ASP A 23 16.46 -3.52 -6.15
N ASN A 24 15.20 -3.12 -6.03
CA ASN A 24 14.77 -2.25 -4.93
C ASN A 24 13.77 -2.91 -3.97
N CYS A 25 13.49 -4.19 -4.17
CA CYS A 25 12.54 -4.93 -3.33
C CYS A 25 12.97 -4.93 -1.86
N ALA A 26 14.25 -5.16 -1.60
CA ALA A 26 14.77 -5.18 -0.22
C ALA A 26 14.64 -3.82 0.45
N ALA A 27 14.93 -2.74 -0.28
CA ALA A 27 14.80 -1.39 0.25
C ALA A 27 13.34 -1.05 0.58
N PHE A 28 12.42 -1.46 -0.28
CA PHE A 28 10.99 -1.29 -0.06
C PHE A 28 10.55 -2.03 1.21
N HIS A 29 10.96 -3.27 1.34
CA HIS A 29 10.60 -4.11 2.50
C HIS A 29 11.15 -3.52 3.80
N THR A 30 12.38 -3.05 3.80
CA THR A 30 13.00 -2.43 4.98
C THR A 30 12.26 -1.15 5.38
N ALA A 31 11.92 -0.31 4.40
CA ALA A 31 11.17 0.92 4.67
C ALA A 31 9.79 0.61 5.25
N LEU A 32 9.12 -0.40 4.71
CA LEU A 32 7.81 -0.83 5.20
C LEU A 32 7.90 -1.34 6.64
N GLU A 33 8.88 -2.19 6.94
CA GLU A 33 9.08 -2.71 8.29
C GLU A 33 9.20 -1.58 9.31
N ARG A 34 9.97 -0.56 8.96
CA ARG A 34 10.17 0.58 9.84
C ARG A 34 8.85 1.26 10.19
N TYR A 35 7.97 1.43 9.21
CA TYR A 35 6.67 2.06 9.46
C TYR A 35 5.73 1.16 10.25
N LEU A 36 5.78 -0.15 10.04
CA LEU A 36 4.90 -1.08 10.74
C LEU A 36 5.34 -1.32 12.20
N GLU A 37 6.63 -1.17 12.50
CA GLU A 37 7.17 -1.38 13.84
C GLU A 37 7.12 -0.15 14.73
N GLU A 38 6.87 1.02 14.19
CA GLU A 38 6.75 2.24 15.00
C GLU A 38 5.58 2.13 15.97
N PRO A 39 5.75 2.59 17.21
CA PRO A 39 4.64 2.56 18.18
C PRO A 39 3.39 3.28 17.68
N ALA A 40 3.56 4.35 16.91
CA ALA A 40 2.43 5.07 16.33
C ALA A 40 1.66 4.21 15.34
N SER A 41 2.34 3.31 14.63
CA SER A 41 1.67 2.44 13.67
C SER A 41 0.91 1.30 14.34
N SER A 42 1.16 1.05 15.62
CA SER A 42 0.40 0.03 16.36
C SER A 42 -1.07 0.40 16.48
N VAL A 43 -1.40 1.68 16.31
CA VAL A 43 -2.79 2.13 16.31
C VAL A 43 -3.37 2.19 14.91
N ALA A 44 -2.56 1.94 13.88
CA ALA A 44 -3.05 1.99 12.51
C ALA A 44 -4.02 0.84 12.27
N ARG A 45 -5.21 1.17 11.79
CA ARG A 45 -6.22 0.20 11.41
C ARG A 45 -5.80 -0.56 10.17
N GLY A 46 -5.01 0.08 9.30
CA GLY A 46 -4.54 -0.55 8.09
C GLY A 46 -3.61 0.35 7.30
N VAL A 47 -3.19 -0.18 6.17
CA VAL A 47 -2.26 0.48 5.26
C VAL A 47 -2.88 0.52 3.87
N VAL A 48 -2.86 1.69 3.24
CA VAL A 48 -3.22 1.85 1.82
C VAL A 48 -1.94 2.10 1.05
N PHE A 49 -1.68 1.29 0.04
CA PHE A 49 -0.63 1.57 -0.94
C PHE A 49 -1.23 2.40 -2.07
N ASP A 50 -0.83 3.66 -2.14
CA ASP A 50 -1.16 4.54 -3.25
C ASP A 50 -0.17 4.28 -4.38
N LEU A 51 -0.61 3.60 -5.41
CA LEU A 51 0.22 3.19 -6.53
C LEU A 51 0.15 4.15 -7.72
N GLY A 52 -0.38 5.34 -7.51
CA GLY A 52 -0.52 6.34 -8.58
C GLY A 52 0.80 6.79 -9.19
N SER A 53 1.90 6.71 -8.44
CA SER A 53 3.24 7.05 -8.93
C SER A 53 4.10 5.82 -9.24
N LEU A 54 3.56 4.63 -9.13
CA LEU A 54 4.26 3.41 -9.47
C LEU A 54 4.04 3.10 -10.95
N GLU A 55 5.11 3.07 -11.72
CA GLU A 55 5.05 2.91 -13.17
C GLU A 55 5.13 1.46 -13.61
N TYR A 56 5.75 0.61 -12.79
CA TYR A 56 5.97 -0.79 -13.13
C TYR A 56 6.22 -1.62 -11.88
N VAL A 57 5.78 -2.88 -11.92
CA VAL A 57 6.07 -3.85 -10.87
C VAL A 57 6.45 -5.18 -11.51
N SER A 58 7.58 -5.75 -11.10
CA SER A 58 8.04 -7.06 -11.57
C SER A 58 7.45 -8.19 -10.73
N SER A 59 7.72 -9.43 -11.11
CA SER A 59 7.33 -10.59 -10.30
C SER A 59 7.93 -10.52 -8.90
N ALA A 60 9.17 -10.06 -8.78
CA ALA A 60 9.81 -9.86 -7.49
C ALA A 60 9.11 -8.77 -6.70
N GLY A 61 8.68 -7.69 -7.37
CA GLY A 61 7.91 -6.61 -6.74
C GLY A 61 6.56 -7.08 -6.23
N LEU A 62 5.88 -7.93 -6.99
CA LEU A 62 4.61 -8.52 -6.54
C LEU A 62 4.82 -9.37 -5.28
N ARG A 63 5.92 -10.12 -5.21
CA ARG A 63 6.27 -10.88 -4.02
C ARG A 63 6.46 -9.96 -2.82
N CYS A 64 7.06 -8.79 -3.02
CA CYS A 64 7.21 -7.80 -1.96
C CYS A 64 5.87 -7.36 -1.40
N PHE A 65 4.89 -7.10 -2.26
CA PHE A 65 3.55 -6.75 -1.81
C PHE A 65 2.89 -7.88 -1.02
N MET A 66 3.10 -9.13 -1.44
CA MET A 66 2.59 -10.28 -0.72
C MET A 66 3.19 -10.37 0.68
N LEU A 67 4.51 -10.19 0.79
CA LEU A 67 5.18 -10.21 2.08
C LEU A 67 4.72 -9.05 2.96
N ALA A 68 4.51 -7.88 2.36
CA ALA A 68 3.99 -6.71 3.07
C ALA A 68 2.60 -6.99 3.65
N ALA A 69 1.73 -7.64 2.86
CA ALA A 69 0.40 -8.00 3.33
C ALA A 69 0.45 -8.96 4.52
N LYS A 70 1.33 -9.95 4.47
CA LYS A 70 1.52 -10.89 5.57
C LYS A 70 2.02 -10.18 6.82
N GLN A 71 2.96 -9.26 6.65
CA GLN A 71 3.54 -8.50 7.75
C GLN A 71 2.50 -7.61 8.42
N ALA A 72 1.68 -6.93 7.62
CA ALA A 72 0.60 -6.10 8.15
C ALA A 72 -0.41 -6.93 8.94
N ARG A 73 -0.76 -8.11 8.45
CA ARG A 73 -1.67 -9.01 9.15
C ARG A 73 -1.09 -9.47 10.47
N ALA A 74 0.22 -9.71 10.52
CA ALA A 74 0.89 -10.10 11.75
C ALA A 74 0.81 -9.01 12.81
N HIS A 75 0.69 -7.74 12.39
CA HIS A 75 0.53 -6.59 13.28
C HIS A 75 -0.95 -6.22 13.51
N GLY A 76 -1.88 -7.06 13.04
CA GLY A 76 -3.30 -6.82 13.21
C GLY A 76 -3.91 -5.85 12.20
N GLY A 77 -3.14 -5.46 11.19
CA GLY A 77 -3.59 -4.52 10.16
C GLY A 77 -4.09 -5.21 8.90
N LYS A 78 -4.56 -4.39 7.97
CA LYS A 78 -5.02 -4.82 6.66
C LYS A 78 -4.38 -3.95 5.61
N ILE A 79 -4.01 -4.52 4.46
CA ILE A 79 -3.45 -3.77 3.33
C ILE A 79 -4.49 -3.66 2.22
N LEU A 80 -4.66 -2.46 1.70
CA LEU A 80 -5.43 -2.17 0.49
C LEU A 80 -4.54 -1.49 -0.53
N ILE A 81 -4.91 -1.63 -1.80
CA ILE A 81 -4.19 -1.02 -2.91
C ILE A 81 -5.11 -0.03 -3.60
N ALA A 82 -4.59 1.11 -4.02
CA ALA A 82 -5.39 2.16 -4.63
C ALA A 82 -4.66 2.85 -5.79
N ALA A 83 -5.45 3.38 -6.72
CA ALA A 83 -5.00 4.29 -7.77
C ALA A 83 -3.95 3.70 -8.72
N MET A 84 -3.98 2.40 -8.98
CA MET A 84 -3.03 1.77 -9.90
C MET A 84 -3.10 2.38 -11.30
N GLN A 85 -1.92 2.65 -11.89
CA GLN A 85 -1.85 2.98 -13.30
C GLN A 85 -2.24 1.76 -14.13
N PRO A 86 -2.72 1.95 -15.39
CA PRO A 86 -3.22 0.83 -16.19
C PRO A 86 -2.25 -0.34 -16.35
N VAL A 87 -0.95 -0.06 -16.55
CA VAL A 87 0.06 -1.11 -16.70
C VAL A 87 0.19 -1.93 -15.41
N VAL A 88 0.22 -1.27 -14.28
CA VAL A 88 0.33 -1.94 -12.97
C VAL A 88 -0.94 -2.74 -12.68
N ALA A 89 -2.11 -2.16 -12.96
CA ALA A 89 -3.38 -2.83 -12.78
C ALA A 89 -3.45 -4.12 -13.61
N GLU A 90 -2.99 -4.07 -14.86
CA GLU A 90 -2.96 -5.24 -15.74
C GLU A 90 -2.06 -6.33 -15.18
N ILE A 91 -0.88 -5.97 -14.67
CA ILE A 91 0.04 -6.93 -14.07
C ILE A 91 -0.60 -7.62 -12.85
N PHE A 92 -1.27 -6.85 -12.00
CA PHE A 92 -1.98 -7.39 -10.84
C PHE A 92 -3.09 -8.34 -11.26
N GLU A 93 -3.83 -7.99 -12.32
CA GLU A 93 -4.92 -8.82 -12.84
C GLU A 93 -4.40 -10.15 -13.40
N ILE A 94 -3.39 -10.09 -14.25
CA ILE A 94 -2.79 -11.27 -14.89
C ILE A 94 -2.20 -12.23 -13.85
N SER A 95 -1.57 -11.70 -12.82
CA SER A 95 -0.96 -12.50 -11.76
C SER A 95 -1.95 -12.94 -10.68
N ARG A 96 -3.21 -12.53 -10.80
CA ARG A 96 -4.29 -12.84 -9.87
C ARG A 96 -4.08 -12.27 -8.46
N PHE A 97 -3.27 -11.24 -8.34
CA PHE A 97 -3.08 -10.57 -7.05
C PHE A 97 -4.35 -9.87 -6.58
N SER A 98 -5.26 -9.54 -7.49
CA SER A 98 -6.57 -9.00 -7.13
C SER A 98 -7.40 -9.94 -6.26
N MET A 99 -7.06 -11.23 -6.24
CA MET A 99 -7.73 -12.21 -5.37
C MET A 99 -7.15 -12.22 -3.96
N ILE A 100 -5.97 -11.63 -3.77
CA ILE A 100 -5.25 -11.63 -2.50
C ILE A 100 -5.37 -10.26 -1.82
N LEU A 101 -5.29 -9.19 -2.60
CA LEU A 101 -5.32 -7.81 -2.10
C LEU A 101 -6.48 -7.06 -2.74
N ASP A 102 -7.27 -6.40 -1.91
CA ASP A 102 -8.39 -5.58 -2.40
C ASP A 102 -7.85 -4.30 -3.04
N ALA A 103 -8.36 -3.96 -4.21
CA ALA A 103 -7.95 -2.79 -4.97
C ALA A 103 -9.10 -1.80 -5.12
N PHE A 104 -8.77 -0.52 -5.07
CA PHE A 104 -9.74 0.58 -5.20
C PHE A 104 -9.29 1.54 -6.28
N PRO A 105 -10.23 2.22 -6.95
CA PRO A 105 -9.86 3.15 -8.03
C PRO A 105 -9.16 4.41 -7.51
N THR A 106 -9.41 4.80 -6.26
CA THR A 106 -8.80 5.99 -5.66
C THR A 106 -8.36 5.73 -4.23
N VAL A 107 -7.43 6.55 -3.75
CA VAL A 107 -7.02 6.52 -2.35
C VAL A 107 -8.19 6.81 -1.44
N ARG A 108 -9.03 7.79 -1.80
CA ARG A 108 -10.20 8.15 -1.00
C ARG A 108 -11.15 6.96 -0.82
N ALA A 109 -11.42 6.21 -1.89
CA ALA A 109 -12.30 5.04 -1.83
C ALA A 109 -11.73 3.98 -0.89
N ALA A 110 -10.41 3.76 -0.94
CA ALA A 110 -9.75 2.81 -0.05
C ALA A 110 -9.84 3.27 1.41
N LEU A 111 -9.61 4.54 1.67
CA LEU A 111 -9.73 5.10 3.02
C LEU A 111 -11.16 4.96 3.56
N GLU A 112 -12.14 5.26 2.73
CA GLU A 112 -13.54 5.17 3.12
C GLU A 112 -13.93 3.74 3.50
N SER A 113 -13.34 2.74 2.86
CA SER A 113 -13.60 1.35 3.20
C SER A 113 -13.06 0.98 4.60
N PHE A 114 -12.06 1.70 5.10
CA PHE A 114 -11.59 1.53 6.47
C PHE A 114 -12.49 2.27 7.45
N SER A 115 -12.70 3.57 7.21
CA SER A 115 -13.53 4.39 8.09
C SER A 115 -13.93 5.69 7.39
N PRO A 116 -15.14 6.23 7.68
CA PRO A 116 -15.50 7.57 7.19
C PRO A 116 -14.54 8.66 7.70
N GLU A 117 -13.97 8.47 8.88
CA GLU A 117 -13.04 9.44 9.46
C GLU A 117 -11.78 9.60 8.63
N SER A 118 -11.21 8.49 8.14
CA SER A 118 -9.99 8.56 7.32
C SER A 118 -10.27 9.26 5.99
N ALA A 119 -11.42 9.01 5.37
CA ALA A 119 -11.81 9.70 4.14
C ALA A 119 -11.99 11.20 4.37
N ARG A 120 -12.64 11.58 5.48
CA ARG A 120 -12.79 12.99 5.82
C ARG A 120 -11.46 13.68 6.09
N ALA A 121 -10.54 12.99 6.77
CA ALA A 121 -9.20 13.53 7.00
C ALA A 121 -8.47 13.77 5.68
N TYR A 122 -8.61 12.87 4.74
CA TYR A 122 -8.05 13.01 3.40
C TYR A 122 -8.65 14.23 2.67
N ASP A 123 -9.95 14.42 2.78
CA ASP A 123 -10.65 15.52 2.10
C ASP A 123 -10.23 16.90 2.61
N ARG A 124 -9.64 16.97 3.81
CA ARG A 124 -9.17 18.23 4.40
C ARG A 124 -7.77 18.63 3.92
N THR A 125 -7.09 17.78 3.20
CA THR A 125 -5.70 18.08 2.74
C THR A 125 -5.63 18.88 1.45
#